data_af74451fc5eacc5f1af11edbf9949aee
#
_entry.id   af74451fc5eacc5f1af11edbf9949aee
#
_cell.length_a   1.000
_cell.length_b   1.000
_cell.length_c   1.000
_cell.angle_alpha   90.00
_cell.angle_beta   90.00
_cell.angle_gamma   90.00
#
_symmetry.space_group_name_H-M   'P 1'
#
loop_
_entity.id
_entity.type
_entity.pdbx_description
1 polymer ?
#
loop_
_entity_poly.entity_id
_entity_poly.type
_entity_poly.pdbx_seq_one_letter_code
_entity_poly.pdbx_strand_id
1 'polypeptide(L)'
;LLPRPEITSSACSQALLQELSSRLLQGRPMLMCPSPRDYLSGHNGKQFWVKQYQIIVHNGQSQTLGPDTVEGVLTLDDVDLSGRTVLYRVDVNSPLEPSTGRLLDDGRLKAIIPTLDALSSSRVVIMGHQSRPGKSDFTSMQKHCDRLSELLGKGIRFVPDICEDVALEAINSLSDGEIIFLDNVRMNEEEYGTRYDSNKQTEDTSLVSRLSSVSDLLVTDAFAAAHRRSPTLTGFTNSIPCVAGTLMEKEIRNLRTALRDPP
;
A
#
# COMPACT_ATOMS: atom_id res chain seq x y z
N LEU A 1 -40.32 11.99 -5.56
CA LEU A 1 -39.11 11.53 -4.86
C LEU A 1 -38.87 10.10 -5.29
N LEU A 2 -37.99 9.90 -6.30
CA LEU A 2 -37.53 8.59 -6.72
C LEU A 2 -36.44 8.13 -5.75
N PRO A 3 -36.43 6.86 -5.31
CA PRO A 3 -35.38 6.33 -4.46
C PRO A 3 -34.04 6.31 -5.21
N ARG A 4 -32.96 6.75 -4.56
CA ARG A 4 -31.61 6.61 -5.08
C ARG A 4 -31.24 5.15 -5.12
N PRO A 5 -30.64 4.64 -6.20
CA PRO A 5 -30.18 3.26 -6.24
C PRO A 5 -29.10 3.04 -5.17
N GLU A 6 -29.29 2.05 -4.35
CA GLU A 6 -28.26 1.51 -3.48
C GLU A 6 -27.13 0.97 -4.36
N ILE A 7 -25.96 1.60 -4.29
CA ILE A 7 -24.75 1.07 -4.93
C ILE A 7 -24.31 -0.12 -4.07
N THR A 8 -24.70 -1.31 -4.47
CA THR A 8 -24.27 -2.54 -3.85
C THR A 8 -22.76 -2.71 -4.03
N SER A 9 -22.11 -3.37 -3.09
CA SER A 9 -20.67 -3.74 -3.09
C SER A 9 -20.20 -4.33 -4.43
N SER A 10 -21.10 -5.00 -5.15
CA SER A 10 -20.90 -5.57 -6.49
C SER A 10 -20.63 -4.53 -7.58
N ALA A 11 -21.33 -3.39 -7.58
CA ALA A 11 -21.15 -2.36 -8.62
C ALA A 11 -19.81 -1.62 -8.49
N CYS A 12 -19.32 -1.42 -7.26
CA CYS A 12 -18.01 -0.85 -7.01
C CYS A 12 -16.89 -1.80 -7.45
N SER A 13 -17.08 -3.12 -7.22
CA SER A 13 -16.15 -4.15 -7.67
C SER A 13 -16.10 -4.26 -9.20
N GLN A 14 -17.24 -4.14 -9.89
CA GLN A 14 -17.30 -4.18 -11.36
C GLN A 14 -16.65 -2.95 -12.02
N ALA A 15 -16.85 -1.75 -11.48
CA ALA A 15 -16.20 -0.55 -11.98
C ALA A 15 -14.67 -0.61 -11.80
N LEU A 16 -14.21 -1.14 -10.65
CA LEU A 16 -12.79 -1.39 -10.40
C LEU A 16 -12.22 -2.42 -11.36
N LEU A 17 -12.93 -3.52 -11.59
CA LEU A 17 -12.56 -4.56 -12.56
C LEU A 17 -12.44 -4.01 -13.99
N GLN A 18 -13.35 -3.14 -14.40
CA GLN A 18 -13.31 -2.51 -15.73
C GLN A 18 -12.12 -1.56 -15.88
N GLU A 19 -11.80 -0.74 -14.87
CA GLU A 19 -10.65 0.17 -14.91
C GLU A 19 -9.32 -0.61 -14.87
N LEU A 20 -9.21 -1.62 -14.01
CA LEU A 20 -8.04 -2.49 -13.91
C LEU A 20 -7.84 -3.31 -15.18
N SER A 21 -8.91 -3.84 -15.78
CA SER A 21 -8.84 -4.59 -17.04
C SER A 21 -8.42 -3.70 -18.20
N SER A 22 -8.93 -2.46 -18.29
CA SER A 22 -8.53 -1.53 -19.33
C SER A 22 -7.05 -1.15 -19.25
N ARG A 23 -6.50 -1.00 -18.07
CA ARG A 23 -5.06 -0.72 -17.82
C ARG A 23 -4.17 -1.91 -18.13
N LEU A 24 -4.58 -3.12 -17.73
CA LEU A 24 -3.87 -4.36 -18.04
C LEU A 24 -3.83 -4.64 -19.54
N LEU A 25 -4.96 -4.47 -20.25
CA LEU A 25 -5.04 -4.66 -21.71
C LEU A 25 -4.23 -3.62 -22.50
N GLN A 26 -3.98 -2.43 -21.93
CA GLN A 26 -3.16 -1.40 -22.56
C GLN A 26 -1.66 -1.54 -22.23
N GLY A 27 -1.25 -2.60 -21.52
CA GLY A 27 0.15 -2.83 -21.09
C GLY A 27 0.68 -1.73 -20.17
N ARG A 28 -0.21 -0.95 -19.53
CA ARG A 28 0.17 0.10 -18.59
C ARG A 28 0.39 -0.53 -17.21
N PRO A 29 1.54 -0.32 -16.56
CA PRO A 29 1.79 -0.85 -15.23
C PRO A 29 0.74 -0.32 -14.24
N MET A 30 0.12 -1.21 -13.47
CA MET A 30 -0.85 -0.88 -12.42
C MET A 30 -0.21 -0.14 -11.25
N LEU A 31 1.02 -0.47 -10.95
CA LEU A 31 1.92 0.27 -10.09
C LEU A 31 2.98 0.83 -11.03
N MET A 32 3.07 2.15 -11.17
CA MET A 32 4.14 2.78 -11.92
C MET A 32 5.43 2.69 -11.07
N CYS A 33 6.03 1.51 -11.03
CA CYS A 33 7.43 1.43 -10.68
C CYS A 33 8.24 1.80 -11.92
N PRO A 34 9.25 2.67 -11.81
CA PRO A 34 10.25 2.85 -12.83
C PRO A 34 10.89 1.49 -13.17
N SER A 35 11.44 1.35 -14.37
CA SER A 35 12.06 0.08 -14.76
C SER A 35 13.20 -0.28 -13.80
N PRO A 36 13.50 -1.57 -13.58
CA PRO A 36 14.58 -2.00 -12.68
C PRO A 36 15.95 -1.36 -12.95
N ARG A 37 16.14 -0.77 -14.13
CA ARG A 37 17.37 -0.03 -14.48
C ARG A 37 17.50 1.33 -13.79
N ASP A 38 16.38 1.94 -13.41
CA ASP A 38 16.39 3.28 -12.83
C ASP A 38 16.64 3.28 -11.32
N TYR A 39 16.56 2.09 -10.68
CA TYR A 39 16.84 1.90 -9.25
C TYR A 39 18.31 1.73 -8.88
N LEU A 40 19.22 1.62 -9.86
CA LEU A 40 20.66 1.45 -9.60
C LEU A 40 21.36 2.73 -9.17
N SER A 41 20.69 3.89 -9.21
CA SER A 41 21.21 5.19 -8.76
C SER A 41 20.31 5.81 -7.69
N GLY A 42 20.26 5.18 -6.51
CA GLY A 42 19.49 5.73 -5.38
C GLY A 42 20.01 7.08 -4.92
N HIS A 43 19.14 8.05 -4.76
CA HIS A 43 19.40 9.24 -3.94
C HIS A 43 19.78 8.76 -2.54
N ASN A 44 20.92 9.19 -2.01
CA ASN A 44 21.52 8.87 -0.71
C ASN A 44 22.49 7.67 -0.64
N GLY A 45 23.02 7.16 -1.74
CA GLY A 45 24.10 6.15 -1.70
C GLY A 45 23.72 4.76 -1.16
N LYS A 46 22.43 4.51 -0.94
CA LYS A 46 21.90 3.19 -0.55
C LYS A 46 21.81 2.30 -1.80
N GLN A 47 22.55 1.22 -1.84
CA GLN A 47 22.41 0.20 -2.89
C GLN A 47 21.22 -0.70 -2.56
N PHE A 48 20.26 -0.77 -3.46
CA PHE A 48 19.14 -1.70 -3.37
C PHE A 48 19.52 -2.97 -4.15
N TRP A 49 19.56 -4.11 -3.45
CA TRP A 49 19.68 -5.42 -4.09
C TRP A 49 18.26 -5.91 -4.41
N VAL A 50 17.83 -5.68 -5.64
CA VAL A 50 16.75 -6.48 -6.22
C VAL A 50 17.35 -7.85 -6.50
N LYS A 51 16.74 -8.93 -5.99
CA LYS A 51 17.18 -10.29 -6.36
C LYS A 51 17.19 -10.36 -7.88
N GLN A 52 18.39 -10.52 -8.44
CA GLN A 52 18.66 -10.41 -9.87
C GLN A 52 17.98 -11.56 -10.62
N TYR A 53 16.73 -11.38 -10.99
CA TYR A 53 16.21 -12.09 -12.15
C TYR A 53 16.71 -11.31 -13.35
N GLN A 54 17.68 -11.89 -14.09
CA GLN A 54 18.16 -11.30 -15.32
C GLN A 54 16.99 -11.20 -16.29
N ILE A 55 16.48 -10.00 -16.49
CA ILE A 55 15.69 -9.70 -17.68
C ILE A 55 16.72 -9.64 -18.81
N ILE A 56 16.97 -10.77 -19.44
CA ILE A 56 17.75 -10.82 -20.68
C ILE A 56 16.81 -10.31 -21.77
N VAL A 57 16.91 -9.02 -22.08
CA VAL A 57 16.31 -8.47 -23.29
C VAL A 57 17.18 -8.88 -24.46
N HIS A 58 16.90 -10.03 -25.07
CA HIS A 58 17.45 -10.39 -26.35
C HIS A 58 16.42 -10.04 -27.43
N ASN A 59 16.82 -9.13 -28.36
CA ASN A 59 16.09 -8.78 -29.56
C ASN A 59 14.64 -8.27 -29.38
N GLY A 60 14.37 -7.43 -28.38
CA GLY A 60 13.05 -6.78 -28.23
C GLY A 60 11.92 -7.69 -27.77
N GLN A 61 12.18 -8.93 -27.39
CA GLN A 61 11.21 -9.83 -26.78
C GLN A 61 11.51 -9.99 -25.29
N SER A 62 10.57 -9.61 -24.45
CA SER A 62 10.59 -9.88 -23.01
C SER A 62 10.47 -11.39 -22.80
N GLN A 63 11.54 -12.01 -22.27
CA GLN A 63 11.43 -13.38 -21.77
C GLN A 63 10.72 -13.38 -20.42
N THR A 64 9.74 -14.24 -20.30
CA THR A 64 8.88 -14.50 -19.16
C THR A 64 9.70 -14.76 -17.90
N LEU A 65 9.45 -13.96 -16.89
CA LEU A 65 9.70 -14.28 -15.48
C LEU A 65 9.08 -15.66 -15.17
N GLY A 66 9.67 -16.41 -14.24
CA GLY A 66 9.24 -17.77 -13.91
C GLY A 66 7.72 -17.89 -13.64
N PRO A 67 7.18 -19.11 -13.61
CA PRO A 67 5.73 -19.36 -13.57
C PRO A 67 5.01 -18.75 -12.36
N ASP A 68 5.74 -18.35 -11.34
CA ASP A 68 5.20 -17.82 -10.08
C ASP A 68 5.25 -16.29 -9.98
N THR A 69 5.90 -15.58 -10.91
CA THR A 69 5.97 -14.12 -10.85
C THR A 69 4.73 -13.46 -11.46
N VAL A 70 4.26 -12.37 -10.83
CA VAL A 70 3.19 -11.53 -11.39
C VAL A 70 3.84 -10.57 -12.38
N GLU A 71 3.77 -10.89 -13.68
CA GLU A 71 4.40 -10.13 -14.75
C GLU A 71 4.15 -8.62 -14.63
N GLY A 72 5.24 -7.83 -14.55
CA GLY A 72 5.18 -6.37 -14.45
C GLY A 72 4.83 -5.81 -13.07
N VAL A 73 4.80 -6.64 -12.00
CA VAL A 73 4.59 -6.21 -10.62
C VAL A 73 5.67 -6.81 -9.74
N LEU A 74 6.38 -5.96 -8.99
CA LEU A 74 7.31 -6.42 -7.96
C LEU A 74 6.52 -6.91 -6.74
N THR A 75 6.98 -8.04 -6.17
CA THR A 75 6.41 -8.67 -4.98
C THR A 75 7.43 -8.70 -3.84
N LEU A 76 7.03 -9.20 -2.67
CA LEU A 76 7.94 -9.33 -1.52
C LEU A 76 9.12 -10.26 -1.80
N ASP A 77 8.95 -11.23 -2.69
CA ASP A 77 10.01 -12.18 -3.06
C ASP A 77 11.10 -11.56 -3.95
N ASP A 78 10.81 -10.41 -4.57
CA ASP A 78 11.73 -9.72 -5.47
C ASP A 78 12.70 -8.77 -4.75
N VAL A 79 12.53 -8.55 -3.44
CA VAL A 79 13.30 -7.58 -2.67
C VAL A 79 13.91 -8.17 -1.39
N ASP A 80 15.02 -7.60 -0.94
CA ASP A 80 15.57 -7.90 0.39
C ASP A 80 14.88 -7.02 1.44
N LEU A 81 14.21 -7.66 2.39
CA LEU A 81 13.42 -7.01 3.43
C LEU A 81 14.20 -6.83 4.75
N SER A 82 15.33 -7.53 4.91
CA SER A 82 16.07 -7.57 6.17
C SER A 82 16.63 -6.19 6.55
N GLY A 83 16.32 -5.72 7.76
CA GLY A 83 16.78 -4.43 8.27
C GLY A 83 16.27 -3.21 7.50
N ARG A 84 15.24 -3.37 6.65
CA ARG A 84 14.64 -2.25 5.91
C ARG A 84 13.57 -1.55 6.74
N THR A 85 13.45 -0.24 6.55
CA THR A 85 12.30 0.54 7.03
C THR A 85 11.24 0.52 5.94
N VAL A 86 10.14 -0.18 6.20
CA VAL A 86 9.07 -0.45 5.24
C VAL A 86 7.85 0.39 5.58
N LEU A 87 7.44 1.28 4.67
CA LEU A 87 6.11 1.86 4.69
C LEU A 87 5.12 0.80 4.21
N TYR A 88 4.12 0.47 5.03
CA TYR A 88 3.13 -0.54 4.68
C TYR A 88 1.74 0.07 4.55
N ARG A 89 1.28 0.27 3.31
CA ARG A 89 -0.03 0.86 3.02
C ARG A 89 -1.11 -0.20 2.96
N VAL A 90 -2.06 -0.11 3.89
CA VAL A 90 -3.13 -1.10 4.09
C VAL A 90 -4.52 -0.50 3.86
N ASP A 91 -5.50 -1.35 3.52
CA ASP A 91 -6.93 -1.02 3.57
C ASP A 91 -7.59 -1.75 4.75
N VAL A 92 -7.71 -1.03 5.85
CA VAL A 92 -8.33 -1.51 7.09
C VAL A 92 -9.59 -0.72 7.45
N ASN A 93 -10.17 -0.01 6.48
CA ASN A 93 -11.40 0.74 6.64
C ASN A 93 -12.56 -0.22 6.97
N SER A 94 -12.91 -0.30 8.25
CA SER A 94 -13.90 -1.25 8.79
C SER A 94 -15.11 -0.52 9.37
N PRO A 95 -16.30 -1.14 9.38
CA PRO A 95 -17.46 -0.55 10.05
C PRO A 95 -17.21 -0.46 11.55
N LEU A 96 -17.57 0.70 12.13
CA LEU A 96 -17.44 0.98 13.55
C LEU A 96 -18.82 1.05 14.21
N GLU A 97 -18.89 0.57 15.45
CA GLU A 97 -20.03 0.79 16.30
C GLU A 97 -20.13 2.28 16.69
N PRO A 98 -21.23 2.98 16.36
CA PRO A 98 -21.30 4.43 16.50
C PRO A 98 -21.11 4.94 17.95
N SER A 99 -21.55 4.16 18.94
CA SER A 99 -21.53 4.56 20.36
C SER A 99 -20.16 4.40 21.01
N THR A 100 -19.40 3.37 20.62
CA THR A 100 -18.12 3.01 21.27
C THR A 100 -16.92 3.19 20.35
N GLY A 101 -17.16 3.30 19.04
CA GLY A 101 -16.13 3.27 18.01
C GLY A 101 -15.39 1.92 17.92
N ARG A 102 -15.98 0.84 18.47
CA ARG A 102 -15.43 -0.52 18.37
C ARG A 102 -15.55 -1.03 16.94
N LEU A 103 -14.52 -1.72 16.43
CA LEU A 103 -14.59 -2.39 15.13
C LEU A 103 -15.65 -3.50 15.19
N LEU A 104 -16.59 -3.48 14.25
CA LEU A 104 -17.62 -4.52 14.10
C LEU A 104 -17.13 -5.70 13.27
N ASP A 105 -16.09 -5.51 12.46
CA ASP A 105 -15.45 -6.53 11.65
C ASP A 105 -13.93 -6.33 11.63
N ASP A 106 -13.18 -7.39 11.87
CA ASP A 106 -11.73 -7.42 11.84
C ASP A 106 -11.15 -8.20 10.64
N GLY A 107 -11.99 -8.60 9.70
CA GLY A 107 -11.58 -9.36 8.52
C GLY A 107 -10.48 -8.67 7.72
N ARG A 108 -10.53 -7.35 7.57
CA ARG A 108 -9.50 -6.56 6.88
C ARG A 108 -8.17 -6.52 7.65
N LEU A 109 -8.22 -6.46 8.98
CA LEU A 109 -7.01 -6.56 9.81
C LEU A 109 -6.38 -7.95 9.73
N LYS A 110 -7.18 -9.00 9.71
CA LYS A 110 -6.69 -10.37 9.51
C LYS A 110 -6.07 -10.59 8.13
N ALA A 111 -6.61 -9.94 7.10
CA ALA A 111 -6.14 -10.09 5.73
C ALA A 111 -4.71 -9.53 5.50
N ILE A 112 -4.26 -8.59 6.32
CA ILE A 112 -2.92 -8.01 6.20
C ILE A 112 -1.84 -8.76 7.02
N ILE A 113 -2.24 -9.69 7.90
CA ILE A 113 -1.31 -10.45 8.75
C ILE A 113 -0.27 -11.23 7.94
N PRO A 114 -0.60 -11.96 6.87
CA PRO A 114 0.41 -12.68 6.09
C PRO A 114 1.54 -11.80 5.55
N THR A 115 1.23 -10.56 5.16
CA THR A 115 2.25 -9.59 4.75
C THR A 115 3.10 -9.13 5.95
N LEU A 116 2.50 -8.90 7.12
CA LEU A 116 3.23 -8.54 8.33
C LEU A 116 4.17 -9.65 8.79
N ASP A 117 3.77 -10.92 8.65
CA ASP A 117 4.61 -12.07 8.93
C ASP A 117 5.83 -12.12 7.99
N ALA A 118 5.62 -11.85 6.70
CA ALA A 118 6.72 -11.75 5.72
C ALA A 118 7.67 -10.58 6.00
N LEU A 119 7.18 -9.51 6.64
CA LEU A 119 7.94 -8.33 7.04
C LEU A 119 8.59 -8.45 8.44
N SER A 120 8.62 -9.64 9.04
CA SER A 120 9.07 -9.86 10.43
C SER A 120 10.53 -9.47 10.71
N SER A 121 11.37 -9.39 9.69
CA SER A 121 12.77 -8.93 9.78
C SER A 121 12.96 -7.45 9.47
N SER A 122 11.88 -6.73 9.19
CA SER A 122 11.89 -5.30 8.81
C SER A 122 11.42 -4.42 9.96
N ARG A 123 11.67 -3.13 9.86
CA ARG A 123 11.03 -2.08 10.65
C ARG A 123 9.77 -1.64 9.90
N VAL A 124 8.60 -1.85 10.49
CA VAL A 124 7.32 -1.69 9.76
C VAL A 124 6.56 -0.46 10.23
N VAL A 125 6.17 0.36 9.28
CA VAL A 125 5.38 1.58 9.49
C VAL A 125 4.04 1.42 8.78
N ILE A 126 2.99 1.10 9.52
CA ILE A 126 1.65 0.87 8.95
C ILE A 126 0.97 2.23 8.68
N MET A 127 0.46 2.40 7.46
CA MET A 127 -0.34 3.53 7.03
C MET A 127 -1.72 3.04 6.59
N GLY A 128 -2.76 3.50 7.27
CA GLY A 128 -4.14 3.13 6.98
C GLY A 128 -5.07 4.32 7.00
N HIS A 129 -6.33 4.09 6.63
CA HIS A 129 -7.38 5.10 6.79
C HIS A 129 -8.65 4.49 7.33
N GLN A 130 -9.41 5.30 8.06
CA GLN A 130 -10.77 5.02 8.49
C GLN A 130 -11.69 6.13 8.00
N SER A 131 -12.65 5.77 7.16
CA SER A 131 -13.66 6.67 6.62
C SER A 131 -13.11 7.93 5.92
N ARG A 132 -13.73 9.08 6.07
CA ARG A 132 -13.32 10.36 5.47
C ARG A 132 -13.82 11.53 6.32
N PRO A 133 -13.17 12.69 6.30
CA PRO A 133 -13.62 13.90 6.97
C PRO A 133 -15.10 14.21 6.72
N GLY A 134 -15.80 14.61 7.78
CA GLY A 134 -17.23 14.90 7.77
C GLY A 134 -18.17 13.68 7.91
N LYS A 135 -17.64 12.47 8.06
CA LYS A 135 -18.42 11.26 8.38
C LYS A 135 -18.32 10.94 9.87
N SER A 136 -19.40 10.38 10.43
CA SER A 136 -19.50 10.04 11.86
C SER A 136 -18.53 8.95 12.32
N ASP A 137 -18.06 8.13 11.39
CA ASP A 137 -17.07 7.05 11.59
C ASP A 137 -15.64 7.45 11.23
N PHE A 138 -15.39 8.75 10.93
CA PHE A 138 -14.04 9.29 10.72
C PHE A 138 -13.36 9.48 12.07
N THR A 139 -12.28 8.73 12.29
CA THR A 139 -11.60 8.70 13.59
C THR A 139 -10.12 8.33 13.44
N SER A 140 -9.39 8.44 14.54
CA SER A 140 -8.02 7.97 14.70
C SER A 140 -7.91 6.46 14.47
N MET A 141 -6.72 6.00 14.07
CA MET A 141 -6.39 4.59 13.87
C MET A 141 -6.03 3.84 15.17
N GLN A 142 -6.09 4.48 16.34
CA GLN A 142 -5.72 3.86 17.62
C GLN A 142 -6.41 2.51 17.84
N LYS A 143 -7.75 2.45 17.64
CA LYS A 143 -8.50 1.20 17.85
C LYS A 143 -8.17 0.09 16.85
N HIS A 144 -7.78 0.48 15.62
CA HIS A 144 -7.28 -0.48 14.65
C HIS A 144 -5.91 -1.03 15.07
N CYS A 145 -5.04 -0.17 15.59
CA CYS A 145 -3.75 -0.54 16.15
C CYS A 145 -3.91 -1.50 17.33
N ASP A 146 -4.76 -1.17 18.30
CA ASP A 146 -5.04 -2.01 19.47
C ASP A 146 -5.54 -3.39 19.06
N ARG A 147 -6.53 -3.42 18.14
CA ARG A 147 -7.09 -4.68 17.64
C ARG A 147 -6.09 -5.52 16.85
N LEU A 148 -5.26 -4.88 16.03
CA LEU A 148 -4.21 -5.59 15.28
C LEU A 148 -3.14 -6.16 16.22
N SER A 149 -2.76 -5.43 17.28
CA SER A 149 -1.86 -5.93 18.34
C SER A 149 -2.40 -7.19 18.99
N GLU A 150 -3.70 -7.21 19.33
CA GLU A 150 -4.35 -8.40 19.88
C GLU A 150 -4.32 -9.58 18.91
N LEU A 151 -4.62 -9.35 17.62
CA LEU A 151 -4.65 -10.40 16.60
C LEU A 151 -3.27 -10.99 16.32
N LEU A 152 -2.22 -10.18 16.37
CA LEU A 152 -0.83 -10.62 16.20
C LEU A 152 -0.21 -11.22 17.47
N GLY A 153 -0.82 -10.98 18.65
CA GLY A 153 -0.19 -11.33 19.94
C GLY A 153 1.13 -10.58 20.17
N LYS A 154 1.32 -9.43 19.52
CA LYS A 154 2.55 -8.63 19.53
C LYS A 154 2.22 -7.15 19.69
N GLY A 155 2.99 -6.44 20.51
CA GLY A 155 2.80 -5.01 20.70
C GLY A 155 3.07 -4.23 19.42
N ILE A 156 2.13 -3.37 19.04
CA ILE A 156 2.28 -2.37 17.99
C ILE A 156 2.17 -1.00 18.66
N ARG A 157 3.15 -0.13 18.42
CA ARG A 157 3.11 1.22 18.96
C ARG A 157 2.29 2.11 18.05
N PHE A 158 1.22 2.70 18.58
CA PHE A 158 0.48 3.75 17.90
C PHE A 158 1.24 5.06 17.92
N VAL A 159 1.24 5.80 16.80
CA VAL A 159 1.83 7.12 16.66
C VAL A 159 0.73 8.09 16.25
N PRO A 160 0.35 9.08 17.09
CA PRO A 160 -0.74 10.04 16.80
C PRO A 160 -0.27 11.14 15.84
N ASP A 161 0.37 10.74 14.76
CA ASP A 161 0.95 11.58 13.72
C ASP A 161 1.04 10.78 12.43
N ILE A 162 1.18 11.46 11.30
CA ILE A 162 1.23 10.85 9.97
C ILE A 162 2.62 11.03 9.33
N CYS A 163 3.13 12.25 9.29
CA CYS A 163 4.38 12.58 8.60
C CYS A 163 5.13 13.75 9.23
N GLU A 164 4.68 14.28 10.37
CA GLU A 164 5.38 15.36 11.06
C GLU A 164 6.52 14.80 11.94
N ASP A 165 7.14 15.64 12.74
CA ASP A 165 8.37 15.29 13.46
C ASP A 165 8.19 14.11 14.42
N VAL A 166 7.01 13.98 15.05
CA VAL A 166 6.71 12.84 15.95
C VAL A 166 6.71 11.52 15.20
N ALA A 167 6.14 11.49 13.99
CA ALA A 167 6.16 10.30 13.14
C ALA A 167 7.59 9.96 12.69
N LEU A 168 8.35 10.96 12.22
CA LEU A 168 9.73 10.74 11.75
C LEU A 168 10.66 10.25 12.86
N GLU A 169 10.56 10.83 14.06
CA GLU A 169 11.31 10.38 15.24
C GLU A 169 10.92 8.94 15.63
N ALA A 170 9.62 8.63 15.61
CA ALA A 170 9.12 7.30 15.89
C ALA A 170 9.66 6.26 14.89
N ILE A 171 9.68 6.59 13.59
CA ILE A 171 10.21 5.74 12.52
C ILE A 171 11.72 5.51 12.72
N ASN A 172 12.48 6.58 12.94
CA ASN A 172 13.93 6.49 13.13
C ASN A 172 14.34 5.71 14.39
N SER A 173 13.46 5.62 15.39
CA SER A 173 13.70 4.88 16.63
C SER A 173 13.39 3.39 16.55
N LEU A 174 12.85 2.88 15.42
CA LEU A 174 12.49 1.48 15.26
C LEU A 174 13.70 0.56 15.20
N SER A 175 13.61 -0.56 15.90
CA SER A 175 14.48 -1.71 15.74
C SER A 175 13.89 -2.72 14.76
N ASP A 176 14.73 -3.61 14.22
CA ASP A 176 14.28 -4.66 13.31
C ASP A 176 13.21 -5.54 13.98
N GLY A 177 12.16 -5.82 13.22
CA GLY A 177 11.01 -6.56 13.71
C GLY A 177 9.98 -5.71 14.47
N GLU A 178 10.25 -4.47 14.81
CA GLU A 178 9.25 -3.59 15.45
C GLU A 178 8.25 -3.03 14.44
N ILE A 179 7.04 -2.75 14.93
CA ILE A 179 5.92 -2.25 14.14
C ILE A 179 5.36 -0.99 14.82
N ILE A 180 5.15 0.06 14.04
CA ILE A 180 4.34 1.21 14.42
C ILE A 180 3.14 1.36 13.50
N PHE A 181 2.07 1.98 14.02
CA PHE A 181 0.90 2.32 13.26
C PHE A 181 0.70 3.84 13.34
N LEU A 182 0.84 4.52 12.21
CA LEU A 182 0.59 5.96 12.11
C LEU A 182 -0.91 6.26 12.18
N ASP A 183 -1.27 7.49 12.49
CA ASP A 183 -2.68 7.86 12.53
C ASP A 183 -3.31 7.88 11.14
N ASN A 184 -4.60 8.15 11.09
CA ASN A 184 -5.43 8.11 9.89
C ASN A 184 -4.87 9.06 8.82
N VAL A 185 -4.31 8.49 7.75
CA VAL A 185 -3.66 9.28 6.70
C VAL A 185 -4.58 10.34 6.09
N ARG A 186 -5.91 10.16 6.17
CA ARG A 186 -6.89 11.14 5.69
C ARG A 186 -7.10 12.34 6.62
N MET A 187 -6.41 12.42 7.75
CA MET A 187 -6.31 13.64 8.57
C MET A 187 -5.31 14.62 7.97
N ASN A 188 -4.43 14.18 7.07
CA ASN A 188 -3.54 15.04 6.31
C ASN A 188 -4.28 15.59 5.08
N GLU A 189 -4.24 16.92 4.88
CA GLU A 189 -4.93 17.61 3.79
C GLU A 189 -4.40 17.22 2.41
N GLU A 190 -3.10 16.93 2.29
CA GLU A 190 -2.51 16.43 1.04
C GLU A 190 -3.07 15.07 0.66
N GLU A 191 -3.38 14.19 1.62
CA GLU A 191 -3.92 12.86 1.33
C GLU A 191 -5.40 12.89 0.93
N TYR A 192 -6.20 13.80 1.48
CA TYR A 192 -7.65 13.79 1.26
C TYR A 192 -8.24 15.11 0.72
N GLY A 193 -7.77 16.25 1.16
CA GLY A 193 -8.33 17.57 0.80
C GLY A 193 -8.00 18.01 -0.62
N THR A 194 -6.94 17.48 -1.20
CA THR A 194 -6.41 17.88 -2.51
C THR A 194 -6.82 16.89 -3.61
N ARG A 195 -7.20 17.43 -4.78
CA ARG A 195 -7.42 16.62 -5.98
C ARG A 195 -6.17 16.67 -6.86
N TYR A 196 -5.71 15.50 -7.27
CA TYR A 196 -4.53 15.33 -8.11
C TYR A 196 -4.91 14.86 -9.51
N ASP A 197 -4.39 15.54 -10.55
CA ASP A 197 -4.62 15.19 -11.94
C ASP A 197 -3.53 14.26 -12.51
N SER A 198 -2.38 14.20 -11.83
CA SER A 198 -1.25 13.33 -12.21
C SER A 198 -0.55 12.73 -10.98
N ASN A 199 0.18 11.62 -11.19
CA ASN A 199 0.99 11.02 -10.12
C ASN A 199 2.15 11.94 -9.72
N LYS A 200 2.70 12.74 -10.66
CA LYS A 200 3.75 13.70 -10.32
C LYS A 200 3.32 14.70 -9.23
N GLN A 201 2.07 15.14 -9.27
CA GLN A 201 1.56 16.05 -8.23
C GLN A 201 1.46 15.35 -6.85
N THR A 202 1.20 14.03 -6.80
CA THR A 202 1.23 13.28 -5.54
C THR A 202 2.65 13.06 -5.04
N GLU A 203 3.63 12.96 -5.93
CA GLU A 203 5.06 12.83 -5.61
C GLU A 203 5.64 14.11 -4.99
N ASP A 204 5.19 15.26 -5.48
CA ASP A 204 5.68 16.58 -5.06
C ASP A 204 5.09 17.05 -3.71
N THR A 205 4.43 16.16 -2.94
CA THR A 205 3.83 16.49 -1.64
C THR A 205 4.86 16.43 -0.50
N SER A 206 4.64 17.24 0.54
CA SER A 206 5.44 17.22 1.76
C SER A 206 5.37 15.86 2.47
N LEU A 207 4.18 15.25 2.51
CA LEU A 207 3.96 13.93 3.09
C LEU A 207 4.89 12.88 2.46
N VAL A 208 4.95 12.81 1.13
CA VAL A 208 5.80 11.87 0.41
C VAL A 208 7.28 12.17 0.64
N SER A 209 7.68 13.43 0.53
CA SER A 209 9.08 13.85 0.74
C SER A 209 9.58 13.49 2.14
N ARG A 210 8.77 13.76 3.17
CA ARG A 210 9.14 13.49 4.57
C ARG A 210 9.22 12.00 4.87
N LEU A 211 8.20 11.21 4.50
CA LEU A 211 8.19 9.77 4.76
C LEU A 211 9.24 9.01 3.94
N SER A 212 9.49 9.39 2.68
CA SER A 212 10.52 8.75 1.86
C SER A 212 11.94 9.03 2.36
N SER A 213 12.17 10.12 3.09
CA SER A 213 13.49 10.44 3.66
C SER A 213 13.93 9.49 4.78
N VAL A 214 12.97 8.80 5.43
CA VAL A 214 13.20 7.91 6.59
C VAL A 214 12.81 6.46 6.31
N SER A 215 12.53 6.11 5.06
CA SER A 215 12.09 4.77 4.67
C SER A 215 12.83 4.25 3.44
N ASP A 216 12.86 2.95 3.28
CA ASP A 216 13.61 2.26 2.23
C ASP A 216 12.70 1.66 1.15
N LEU A 217 11.43 1.37 1.47
CA LEU A 217 10.53 0.59 0.62
C LEU A 217 9.07 0.93 0.95
N LEU A 218 8.19 0.95 -0.08
CA LEU A 218 6.74 0.92 0.11
C LEU A 218 6.21 -0.47 -0.24
N VAL A 219 5.48 -1.07 0.70
CA VAL A 219 4.64 -2.25 0.45
C VAL A 219 3.19 -1.84 0.45
N THR A 220 2.39 -2.29 -0.52
CA THR A 220 0.98 -1.95 -0.59
C THR A 220 0.09 -3.18 -0.65
N ASP A 221 -0.94 -3.20 0.23
CA ASP A 221 -2.06 -4.13 0.23
C ASP A 221 -3.42 -3.41 0.15
N ALA A 222 -3.39 -2.11 -0.16
CA ALA A 222 -4.58 -1.30 -0.26
C ALA A 222 -5.30 -1.47 -1.61
N PHE A 223 -5.63 -2.72 -2.00
CA PHE A 223 -6.21 -3.07 -3.30
C PHE A 223 -7.49 -2.27 -3.61
N ALA A 224 -8.45 -2.21 -2.68
CA ALA A 224 -9.70 -1.48 -2.88
C ALA A 224 -9.50 0.05 -3.06
N ALA A 225 -8.36 0.60 -2.66
CA ALA A 225 -8.01 2.00 -2.82
C ALA A 225 -7.05 2.27 -3.99
N ALA A 226 -6.52 1.25 -4.66
CA ALA A 226 -5.48 1.36 -5.68
C ALA A 226 -5.84 2.23 -6.89
N HIS A 227 -7.16 2.43 -7.14
CA HIS A 227 -7.67 3.29 -8.21
C HIS A 227 -7.57 4.79 -7.91
N ARG A 228 -7.26 5.18 -6.67
CA ARG A 228 -7.23 6.58 -6.24
C ARG A 228 -5.84 7.17 -6.44
N ARG A 229 -5.82 8.45 -6.85
CA ARG A 229 -4.58 9.24 -6.82
C ARG A 229 -4.53 9.97 -5.49
N SER A 230 -3.69 9.46 -4.59
CA SER A 230 -3.36 10.14 -3.35
C SER A 230 -1.89 9.87 -2.98
N PRO A 231 -1.26 10.76 -2.20
CA PRO A 231 0.15 10.67 -1.85
C PRO A 231 0.56 9.29 -1.33
N THR A 232 -0.20 8.70 -0.39
CA THR A 232 0.18 7.40 0.19
C THR A 232 -0.02 6.20 -0.75
N LEU A 233 -0.69 6.37 -1.90
CA LEU A 233 -0.94 5.30 -2.86
C LEU A 233 -0.08 5.40 -4.13
N THR A 234 0.16 6.62 -4.62
CA THR A 234 0.82 6.84 -5.92
C THR A 234 2.03 7.77 -5.86
N GLY A 235 2.31 8.39 -4.71
CA GLY A 235 3.33 9.44 -4.61
C GLY A 235 4.76 8.93 -4.41
N PHE A 236 4.97 7.66 -4.04
CA PHE A 236 6.30 7.15 -3.69
C PHE A 236 7.09 6.58 -4.86
N THR A 237 6.46 6.42 -6.04
CA THR A 237 7.00 5.64 -7.17
C THR A 237 8.36 6.06 -7.68
N ASN A 238 8.71 7.35 -7.56
CA ASN A 238 10.01 7.87 -7.96
C ASN A 238 10.97 8.13 -6.79
N SER A 239 10.52 7.92 -5.55
CA SER A 239 11.31 8.20 -4.34
C SER A 239 11.90 6.94 -3.72
N ILE A 240 11.11 5.88 -3.60
CA ILE A 240 11.48 4.58 -3.05
C ILE A 240 10.86 3.44 -3.85
N PRO A 241 11.45 2.23 -3.85
CA PRO A 241 10.85 1.05 -4.47
C PRO A 241 9.46 0.77 -3.92
N CYS A 242 8.55 0.34 -4.80
CA CYS A 242 7.17 -0.01 -4.43
C CYS A 242 6.88 -1.45 -4.84
N VAL A 243 6.39 -2.27 -3.90
CA VAL A 243 6.08 -3.68 -4.14
C VAL A 243 4.67 -4.03 -3.66
N ALA A 244 4.10 -5.04 -4.26
CA ALA A 244 2.84 -5.62 -3.80
C ALA A 244 3.07 -6.45 -2.54
N GLY A 245 2.22 -6.25 -1.52
CA GLY A 245 2.11 -7.19 -0.42
C GLY A 245 1.36 -8.46 -0.83
N THR A 246 1.31 -9.43 0.06
CA THR A 246 0.71 -10.75 -0.19
C THR A 246 -0.77 -10.65 -0.60
N LEU A 247 -1.53 -9.74 0.02
CA LEU A 247 -2.94 -9.53 -0.34
C LEU A 247 -3.08 -8.92 -1.73
N MET A 248 -2.33 -7.87 -2.04
CA MET A 248 -2.34 -7.22 -3.35
C MET A 248 -1.93 -8.19 -4.45
N GLU A 249 -0.88 -8.96 -4.24
CA GLU A 249 -0.42 -9.98 -5.18
C GLU A 249 -1.50 -11.02 -5.47
N LYS A 250 -2.15 -11.54 -4.42
CA LYS A 250 -3.25 -12.51 -4.54
C LYS A 250 -4.40 -11.94 -5.37
N GLU A 251 -4.82 -10.70 -5.11
CA GLU A 251 -5.90 -10.05 -5.84
C GLU A 251 -5.53 -9.83 -7.32
N ILE A 252 -4.29 -9.43 -7.61
CA ILE A 252 -3.82 -9.27 -8.99
C ILE A 252 -3.79 -10.62 -9.72
N ARG A 253 -3.33 -11.70 -9.08
CA ARG A 253 -3.35 -13.06 -9.65
C ARG A 253 -4.77 -13.52 -9.96
N ASN A 254 -5.70 -13.34 -9.03
CA ASN A 254 -7.11 -13.69 -9.21
C ASN A 254 -7.73 -12.95 -10.40
N LEU A 255 -7.49 -11.64 -10.50
CA LEU A 255 -7.98 -10.83 -11.62
C LEU A 255 -7.42 -11.31 -12.96
N ARG A 256 -6.13 -11.60 -13.03
CA ARG A 256 -5.51 -12.10 -14.26
C ARG A 256 -6.07 -13.43 -14.69
N THR A 257 -6.30 -14.33 -13.74
CA THR A 257 -6.93 -15.64 -14.02
C THR A 257 -8.34 -15.43 -14.59
N ALA A 258 -9.16 -14.61 -13.95
CA ALA A 258 -10.51 -14.31 -14.43
C ALA A 258 -10.56 -13.63 -15.81
N LEU A 259 -9.53 -12.85 -16.16
CA LEU A 259 -9.41 -12.20 -17.46
C LEU A 259 -8.94 -13.17 -18.57
N ARG A 260 -8.07 -14.15 -18.22
CA ARG A 260 -7.56 -15.14 -19.20
C ARG A 260 -8.55 -16.26 -19.45
N ASP A 261 -9.28 -16.68 -18.44
CA ASP A 261 -10.26 -17.77 -18.48
C ASP A 261 -11.54 -17.34 -17.74
N PRO A 262 -12.38 -16.52 -18.37
CA PRO A 262 -13.62 -16.03 -17.78
C PRO A 262 -14.60 -17.19 -17.56
N PRO A 263 -15.31 -17.23 -16.41
CA PRO A 263 -16.27 -18.27 -16.06
C PRO A 263 -17.51 -18.29 -16.97
#